data_5cc9139662bf3c24be6812aecd215c8f
#
_entry.id   5cc9139662bf3c24be6812aecd215c8f
#
_cell.length_a   1.000
_cell.length_b   1.000
_cell.length_c   1.000
_cell.angle_alpha   90.00
_cell.angle_beta   90.00
_cell.angle_gamma   90.00
#
_symmetry.space_group_name_H-M   'P 1'
#
loop_
_entity.id
_entity.type
_entity.pdbx_description
1 polymer ?
#
loop_
_entity_poly.entity_id
_entity_poly.type
_entity_poly.pdbx_seq_one_letter_code
_entity_poly.pdbx_strand_id
1 'polypeptide(L)'
;MKRYAWIGLLVLLALSACDSATREARRMVKRAELLADTLPDSTVRLIDSVLRMPASFSERERMDMALLQAEALFGDHGQEISPVIDDDFFDEHANLSTSPELERAAAYYAGKKQYAKAAYAALYSGFVQQHYNEKESAMRSFKEAEQYGKLAIDSLTVAQAEYWMGKMLLDDGMEHKALALLQTAHLGFGNRFVDKALAQNIMSVCYLLQGDFDNAETYLHQSLLDMENSHSKINKVNRKIWNNYAVLYRIQGKYDQAINYLYRMMEDSGLDENEIFMSSLNLGNVFFVMKEMDSAAKYYQHIEGILPTLDVKKETIASAYSALSRFAENQNNAALALQYREKHEKILYDLMIQRQEQTIYRIQQQYDYESLQNKMNKKIIQRHFTILIISILLLITTIIILVLQNRHKQLLKSEEEMKQQLDDLKQDLLQTVKTSVLDHEISSRLRIILKVHDKALQGNDPKKEWQSLAWQIMNGEQEAFEAARSVLETAYPKLYSTIKENYPDLTETEAKICLLSCSDLSNTEIAELLGLSTNTVNQNRSNLRKKLNLKPDRMKEQLRSALSK
;
A
#
# COMPACT_ATOMS: atom_id res chain seq x y z
N MET A 1 29.83 46.95 18.18
CA MET A 1 28.74 46.81 17.16
C MET A 1 29.23 46.52 15.73
N LYS A 2 30.24 47.19 15.18
CA LYS A 2 30.72 46.96 13.79
C LYS A 2 31.24 45.53 13.51
N ARG A 3 31.87 44.84 14.49
CA ARG A 3 32.36 43.44 14.30
C ARG A 3 31.23 42.41 14.15
N TYR A 4 30.11 42.58 14.84
CA TYR A 4 28.95 41.66 14.74
C TYR A 4 28.13 41.88 13.47
N ALA A 5 28.13 43.09 12.91
CA ALA A 5 27.48 43.35 11.63
C ALA A 5 28.18 42.63 10.46
N TRP A 6 29.52 42.53 10.49
CA TRP A 6 30.29 41.79 9.48
C TRP A 6 30.07 40.26 9.56
N ILE A 7 29.94 39.74 10.79
CA ILE A 7 29.63 38.31 10.98
C ILE A 7 28.20 38.03 10.49
N GLY A 8 27.24 38.91 10.78
CA GLY A 8 25.88 38.78 10.26
C GLY A 8 25.81 38.83 8.72
N LEU A 9 26.59 39.74 8.10
CA LEU A 9 26.67 39.84 6.64
C LEU A 9 27.31 38.60 6.00
N LEU A 10 28.38 38.07 6.60
CA LEU A 10 29.03 36.83 6.15
C LEU A 10 28.10 35.62 6.27
N VAL A 11 27.32 35.51 7.35
CA VAL A 11 26.31 34.47 7.54
C VAL A 11 25.20 34.59 6.49
N LEU A 12 24.70 35.81 6.23
CA LEU A 12 23.70 36.07 5.20
C LEU A 12 24.21 35.75 3.78
N LEU A 13 25.46 36.09 3.47
CA LEU A 13 26.10 35.76 2.21
C LEU A 13 26.32 34.23 2.07
N ALA A 14 26.70 33.57 3.14
CA ALA A 14 26.84 32.10 3.15
C ALA A 14 25.49 31.41 2.97
N LEU A 15 24.42 31.90 3.63
CA LEU A 15 23.06 31.37 3.47
C LEU A 15 22.52 31.60 2.06
N SER A 16 22.77 32.79 1.46
CA SER A 16 22.33 33.07 0.08
C SER A 16 23.12 32.28 -0.97
N ALA A 17 24.41 32.02 -0.73
CA ALA A 17 25.23 31.16 -1.58
C ALA A 17 24.79 29.69 -1.50
N CYS A 18 24.46 29.19 -0.31
CA CYS A 18 23.89 27.86 -0.12
C CYS A 18 22.54 27.69 -0.82
N ASP A 19 21.69 28.71 -0.80
CA ASP A 19 20.38 28.66 -1.47
C ASP A 19 20.51 28.70 -3.00
N SER A 20 21.50 29.42 -3.55
CA SER A 20 21.81 29.42 -4.99
C SER A 20 22.39 28.08 -5.44
N ALA A 21 23.31 27.51 -4.66
CA ALA A 21 23.90 26.20 -4.94
C ALA A 21 22.84 25.09 -4.89
N THR A 22 21.93 25.14 -3.93
CA THR A 22 20.81 24.16 -3.82
C THR A 22 19.86 24.27 -5.01
N ARG A 23 19.55 25.47 -5.50
CA ARG A 23 18.73 25.66 -6.70
C ARG A 23 19.41 25.13 -7.97
N GLU A 24 20.70 25.36 -8.12
CA GLU A 24 21.47 24.85 -9.25
C GLU A 24 21.56 23.32 -9.21
N ALA A 25 21.88 22.74 -8.05
CA ALA A 25 21.91 21.31 -7.84
C ALA A 25 20.56 20.65 -8.21
N ARG A 26 19.44 21.20 -7.79
CA ARG A 26 18.10 20.70 -8.18
C ARG A 26 17.82 20.78 -9.68
N ARG A 27 18.35 21.80 -10.38
CA ARG A 27 18.27 21.86 -11.85
C ARG A 27 19.09 20.76 -12.50
N MET A 28 20.27 20.47 -11.97
CA MET A 28 21.13 19.39 -12.46
C MET A 28 20.49 18.03 -12.24
N VAL A 29 19.85 17.79 -11.07
CA VAL A 29 19.09 16.55 -10.82
C VAL A 29 17.95 16.38 -11.83
N LYS A 30 17.15 17.41 -12.08
CA LYS A 30 16.10 17.35 -13.11
C LYS A 30 16.65 17.07 -14.51
N ARG A 31 17.84 17.59 -14.82
CA ARG A 31 18.51 17.27 -16.09
C ARG A 31 18.97 15.83 -16.12
N ALA A 32 19.48 15.31 -15.01
CA ALA A 32 19.88 13.92 -14.86
C ALA A 32 18.68 12.97 -15.05
N GLU A 33 17.51 13.28 -14.45
CA GLU A 33 16.25 12.53 -14.66
C GLU A 33 15.86 12.43 -16.14
N LEU A 34 16.03 13.51 -16.91
CA LEU A 34 15.70 13.51 -18.35
C LEU A 34 16.71 12.72 -19.21
N LEU A 35 17.92 12.50 -18.71
CA LEU A 35 18.99 11.82 -19.42
C LEU A 35 19.14 10.35 -19.02
N ALA A 36 18.48 9.91 -17.95
CA ALA A 36 18.68 8.59 -17.36
C ALA A 36 18.55 7.46 -18.37
N ASP A 37 17.51 7.48 -19.21
CA ASP A 37 17.26 6.44 -20.21
C ASP A 37 18.09 6.56 -21.49
N THR A 38 18.62 7.75 -21.79
CA THR A 38 19.28 8.01 -23.08
C THR A 38 20.79 8.15 -22.98
N LEU A 39 21.26 8.67 -21.86
CA LEU A 39 22.68 8.94 -21.59
C LEU A 39 23.03 8.60 -20.14
N PRO A 40 23.01 7.31 -19.76
CA PRO A 40 23.21 6.86 -18.38
C PRO A 40 24.51 7.36 -17.75
N ASP A 41 25.64 7.30 -18.45
CA ASP A 41 26.92 7.81 -17.96
C ASP A 41 26.90 9.31 -17.65
N SER A 42 26.15 10.09 -18.43
CA SER A 42 25.98 11.51 -18.17
C SER A 42 25.13 11.77 -16.94
N THR A 43 24.12 10.94 -16.71
CA THR A 43 23.28 10.97 -15.50
C THR A 43 24.12 10.71 -14.26
N VAL A 44 24.93 9.66 -14.26
CA VAL A 44 25.83 9.32 -13.14
C VAL A 44 26.78 10.49 -12.84
N ARG A 45 27.46 11.02 -13.87
CA ARG A 45 28.37 12.16 -13.70
C ARG A 45 27.69 13.42 -13.17
N LEU A 46 26.46 13.69 -13.60
CA LEU A 46 25.69 14.82 -13.09
C LEU A 46 25.34 14.62 -11.62
N ILE A 47 24.85 13.45 -11.22
CA ILE A 47 24.53 13.15 -9.82
C ILE A 47 25.78 13.22 -8.94
N ASP A 48 26.90 12.66 -9.37
CA ASP A 48 28.17 12.77 -8.64
C ASP A 48 28.62 14.22 -8.46
N SER A 49 28.43 15.05 -9.49
CA SER A 49 28.72 16.47 -9.41
C SER A 49 27.81 17.17 -8.39
N VAL A 50 26.53 16.84 -8.39
CA VAL A 50 25.53 17.37 -7.43
C VAL A 50 25.86 16.98 -6.00
N LEU A 51 26.26 15.73 -5.75
CA LEU A 51 26.63 15.24 -4.42
C LEU A 51 27.87 15.95 -3.84
N ARG A 52 28.74 16.49 -4.69
CA ARG A 52 29.92 17.28 -4.28
C ARG A 52 29.62 18.77 -4.04
N MET A 53 28.42 19.25 -4.41
CA MET A 53 28.03 20.66 -4.23
C MET A 53 27.67 20.93 -2.76
N PRO A 54 27.93 22.16 -2.25
CA PRO A 54 27.49 22.57 -0.92
C PRO A 54 25.97 22.89 -0.91
N ALA A 55 25.16 21.91 -1.28
CA ALA A 55 23.72 22.01 -1.41
C ALA A 55 23.02 21.25 -0.26
N SER A 56 21.87 21.75 0.16
CA SER A 56 21.06 21.10 1.18
C SER A 56 19.92 20.32 0.54
N PHE A 57 19.90 19.00 0.79
CA PHE A 57 18.88 18.11 0.28
C PHE A 57 18.06 17.49 1.43
N SER A 58 16.78 17.34 1.21
CA SER A 58 15.90 16.55 2.07
C SER A 58 16.29 15.06 1.98
N GLU A 59 15.87 14.28 2.95
CA GLU A 59 16.06 12.83 2.94
C GLU A 59 15.48 12.20 1.66
N ARG A 60 14.29 12.63 1.25
CA ARG A 60 13.66 12.17 0.02
C ARG A 60 14.52 12.45 -1.22
N GLU A 61 15.01 13.68 -1.37
CA GLU A 61 15.84 14.06 -2.52
C GLU A 61 17.13 13.22 -2.59
N ARG A 62 17.73 12.91 -1.44
CA ARG A 62 18.91 12.01 -1.38
C ARG A 62 18.59 10.60 -1.82
N MET A 63 17.45 10.05 -1.35
CA MET A 63 17.01 8.70 -1.75
C MET A 63 16.61 8.63 -3.24
N ASP A 64 15.92 9.68 -3.74
CA ASP A 64 15.59 9.77 -5.17
C ASP A 64 16.87 9.87 -6.04
N MET A 65 17.90 10.61 -5.62
CA MET A 65 19.18 10.69 -6.35
C MET A 65 19.94 9.36 -6.34
N ALA A 66 20.02 8.68 -5.19
CA ALA A 66 20.66 7.37 -5.10
C ALA A 66 19.98 6.33 -6.02
N LEU A 67 18.65 6.33 -6.03
CA LEU A 67 17.90 5.43 -6.91
C LEU A 67 18.07 5.80 -8.39
N LEU A 68 18.03 7.10 -8.74
CA LEU A 68 18.25 7.59 -10.11
C LEU A 68 19.64 7.21 -10.64
N GLN A 69 20.66 7.32 -9.79
CA GLN A 69 22.03 6.91 -10.16
C GLN A 69 22.10 5.41 -10.41
N ALA A 70 21.45 4.61 -9.56
CA ALA A 70 21.39 3.17 -9.73
C ALA A 70 20.55 2.75 -10.95
N GLU A 71 19.42 3.41 -11.20
CA GLU A 71 18.63 3.20 -12.42
C GLU A 71 19.41 3.51 -13.70
N ALA A 72 20.18 4.60 -13.69
CA ALA A 72 21.01 4.95 -14.84
C ALA A 72 22.10 3.90 -15.12
N LEU A 73 22.62 3.22 -14.09
CA LEU A 73 23.65 2.20 -14.22
C LEU A 73 23.09 0.80 -14.50
N PHE A 74 22.07 0.41 -13.77
CA PHE A 74 21.55 -0.97 -13.73
C PHE A 74 20.18 -1.10 -14.38
N GLY A 75 19.57 0.01 -14.81
CA GLY A 75 18.27 0.00 -15.45
C GLY A 75 18.29 -0.75 -16.78
N ASP A 76 17.13 -1.29 -17.14
CA ASP A 76 16.95 -1.96 -18.42
C ASP A 76 16.69 -0.91 -19.52
N HIS A 77 17.79 -0.37 -20.06
CA HIS A 77 17.74 0.63 -21.14
C HIS A 77 17.55 0.00 -22.53
N GLY A 78 16.76 -1.08 -22.61
CA GLY A 78 16.54 -1.85 -23.85
C GLY A 78 17.72 -2.75 -24.21
N GLN A 79 18.56 -3.09 -23.23
CA GLN A 79 19.66 -4.05 -23.40
C GLN A 79 19.12 -5.47 -23.55
N GLU A 80 19.84 -6.29 -24.32
CA GLU A 80 19.47 -7.69 -24.53
C GLU A 80 19.61 -8.54 -23.27
N ILE A 81 20.62 -8.23 -22.42
CA ILE A 81 20.79 -8.80 -21.09
C ILE A 81 20.42 -7.75 -20.06
N SER A 82 19.69 -8.14 -19.02
CA SER A 82 19.50 -7.28 -17.88
C SER A 82 20.86 -6.96 -17.21
N PRO A 83 21.26 -5.70 -17.05
CA PRO A 83 22.54 -5.35 -16.42
C PRO A 83 22.72 -5.99 -15.04
N VAL A 84 21.62 -6.12 -14.30
CA VAL A 84 21.62 -6.69 -12.95
C VAL A 84 21.99 -8.17 -12.94
N ILE A 85 21.78 -8.93 -14.02
CA ILE A 85 22.14 -10.35 -14.08
C ILE A 85 23.37 -10.63 -14.95
N ASP A 86 23.99 -9.59 -15.48
CA ASP A 86 25.22 -9.70 -16.23
C ASP A 86 26.43 -9.73 -15.28
N ASP A 87 27.13 -10.86 -15.23
CA ASP A 87 28.29 -11.06 -14.35
C ASP A 87 29.45 -10.11 -14.66
N ASP A 88 29.58 -9.72 -15.93
CA ASP A 88 30.70 -8.95 -16.42
C ASP A 88 30.45 -7.43 -16.38
N PHE A 89 29.24 -7.03 -15.95
CA PHE A 89 28.80 -5.63 -15.93
C PHE A 89 29.72 -4.71 -15.14
N PHE A 90 30.21 -5.15 -13.98
CA PHE A 90 31.07 -4.33 -13.11
C PHE A 90 32.49 -4.18 -13.60
N ASP A 91 33.02 -5.09 -14.41
CA ASP A 91 34.38 -4.97 -14.98
C ASP A 91 34.48 -3.74 -15.86
N GLU A 92 33.35 -3.32 -16.45
CA GLU A 92 33.28 -2.13 -17.29
C GLU A 92 32.92 -0.85 -16.49
N HIS A 93 32.35 -0.95 -15.26
CA HIS A 93 31.75 0.17 -14.52
C HIS A 93 32.23 0.29 -13.06
N ALA A 94 33.50 0.06 -12.78
CA ALA A 94 34.12 -0.19 -11.46
C ALA A 94 34.00 0.92 -10.36
N ASN A 95 33.17 1.96 -10.47
CA ASN A 95 33.15 3.11 -9.53
C ASN A 95 31.88 3.29 -8.73
N LEU A 96 31.27 2.22 -8.21
CA LEU A 96 29.99 2.26 -7.50
C LEU A 96 30.14 2.16 -5.98
N SER A 97 30.28 3.30 -5.30
CA SER A 97 30.34 3.40 -3.84
C SER A 97 28.96 3.61 -3.17
N THR A 98 27.87 3.15 -3.79
CA THR A 98 26.49 3.56 -3.44
C THR A 98 25.68 2.58 -2.59
N SER A 99 26.26 1.45 -2.13
CA SER A 99 25.52 0.42 -1.40
C SER A 99 24.78 0.94 -0.14
N PRO A 100 25.39 1.75 0.76
CA PRO A 100 24.70 2.20 1.96
C PRO A 100 23.51 3.15 1.68
N GLU A 101 23.61 3.98 0.64
CA GLU A 101 22.52 4.87 0.23
C GLU A 101 21.35 4.10 -0.37
N LEU A 102 21.63 3.03 -1.12
CA LEU A 102 20.59 2.16 -1.69
C LEU A 102 19.83 1.36 -0.62
N GLU A 103 20.53 0.86 0.40
CA GLU A 103 19.88 0.23 1.56
C GLU A 103 18.94 1.20 2.29
N ARG A 104 19.40 2.45 2.50
CA ARG A 104 18.57 3.51 3.10
C ARG A 104 17.38 3.85 2.21
N ALA A 105 17.57 3.91 0.89
CA ALA A 105 16.51 4.16 -0.07
C ALA A 105 15.45 3.04 -0.02
N ALA A 106 15.87 1.78 -0.01
CA ALA A 106 14.96 0.64 0.12
C ALA A 106 14.10 0.74 1.39
N ALA A 107 14.73 0.98 2.55
CA ALA A 107 14.03 1.14 3.82
C ALA A 107 13.10 2.37 3.83
N TYR A 108 13.55 3.50 3.27
CA TYR A 108 12.76 4.73 3.17
C TYR A 108 11.48 4.52 2.34
N TYR A 109 11.62 3.96 1.13
CA TYR A 109 10.48 3.74 0.23
C TYR A 109 9.54 2.66 0.75
N ALA A 110 10.05 1.60 1.39
CA ALA A 110 9.24 0.59 2.06
C ALA A 110 8.38 1.20 3.18
N GLY A 111 8.97 2.10 4.00
CA GLY A 111 8.25 2.87 5.02
C GLY A 111 7.16 3.77 4.46
N LYS A 112 7.30 4.25 3.22
CA LYS A 112 6.30 5.04 2.48
C LYS A 112 5.35 4.19 1.64
N LYS A 113 5.45 2.85 1.68
CA LYS A 113 4.68 1.90 0.86
C LYS A 113 4.87 2.07 -0.65
N GLN A 114 5.99 2.66 -1.08
CA GLN A 114 6.39 2.77 -2.47
C GLN A 114 7.21 1.53 -2.84
N TYR A 115 6.54 0.38 -2.88
CA TYR A 115 7.19 -0.93 -2.94
C TYR A 115 8.00 -1.16 -4.21
N ALA A 116 7.61 -0.60 -5.37
CA ALA A 116 8.39 -0.69 -6.60
C ALA A 116 9.78 -0.05 -6.42
N LYS A 117 9.82 1.19 -5.92
CA LYS A 117 11.10 1.89 -5.64
C LYS A 117 11.92 1.16 -4.56
N ALA A 118 11.26 0.62 -3.54
CA ALA A 118 11.94 -0.16 -2.50
C ALA A 118 12.56 -1.45 -3.08
N ALA A 119 11.85 -2.13 -3.97
CA ALA A 119 12.32 -3.34 -4.64
C ALA A 119 13.56 -3.07 -5.52
N TYR A 120 13.51 -2.03 -6.36
CA TYR A 120 14.65 -1.64 -7.18
C TYR A 120 15.87 -1.24 -6.34
N ALA A 121 15.67 -0.42 -5.32
CA ALA A 121 16.77 -0.02 -4.45
C ALA A 121 17.41 -1.21 -3.74
N ALA A 122 16.62 -2.17 -3.25
CA ALA A 122 17.11 -3.39 -2.64
C ALA A 122 17.83 -4.31 -3.65
N LEU A 123 17.27 -4.46 -4.87
CA LEU A 123 17.89 -5.27 -5.93
C LEU A 123 19.28 -4.73 -6.31
N TYR A 124 19.36 -3.42 -6.55
CA TYR A 124 20.62 -2.78 -6.92
C TYR A 124 21.63 -2.78 -5.78
N SER A 125 21.17 -2.63 -4.53
CA SER A 125 22.03 -2.80 -3.36
C SER A 125 22.62 -4.21 -3.30
N GLY A 126 21.78 -5.23 -3.46
CA GLY A 126 22.22 -6.63 -3.47
C GLY A 126 23.23 -6.92 -4.58
N PHE A 127 23.04 -6.35 -5.77
CA PHE A 127 23.93 -6.50 -6.89
C PHE A 127 25.31 -5.87 -6.62
N VAL A 128 25.35 -4.64 -6.10
CA VAL A 128 26.59 -3.97 -5.69
C VAL A 128 27.31 -4.76 -4.61
N GLN A 129 26.61 -5.22 -3.58
CA GLN A 129 27.15 -6.01 -2.49
C GLN A 129 27.72 -7.34 -2.96
N GLN A 130 27.06 -7.99 -3.93
CA GLN A 130 27.55 -9.24 -4.53
C GLN A 130 28.89 -9.01 -5.27
N HIS A 131 29.03 -7.91 -6.02
CA HIS A 131 30.28 -7.55 -6.67
C HIS A 131 31.44 -7.37 -5.68
N TYR A 132 31.17 -6.71 -4.54
CA TYR A 132 32.18 -6.53 -3.48
C TYR A 132 32.33 -7.76 -2.57
N ASN A 133 31.75 -8.91 -2.95
CA ASN A 133 31.80 -10.18 -2.20
C ASN A 133 31.22 -10.08 -0.76
N GLU A 134 30.27 -9.15 -0.56
CA GLU A 134 29.50 -9.00 0.70
C GLU A 134 28.27 -9.92 0.67
N LYS A 135 28.52 -11.23 0.62
CA LYS A 135 27.50 -12.26 0.32
C LYS A 135 26.26 -12.19 1.22
N GLU A 136 26.45 -11.97 2.53
CA GLU A 136 25.33 -11.96 3.49
C GLU A 136 24.46 -10.69 3.31
N SER A 137 25.08 -9.54 3.10
CA SER A 137 24.36 -8.31 2.80
C SER A 137 23.60 -8.43 1.48
N ALA A 138 24.27 -8.96 0.45
CA ALA A 138 23.68 -9.21 -0.86
C ALA A 138 22.43 -10.14 -0.76
N MET A 139 22.55 -11.27 -0.07
CA MET A 139 21.44 -12.20 0.13
C MET A 139 20.25 -11.53 0.83
N ARG A 140 20.51 -10.67 1.83
CA ARG A 140 19.48 -9.91 2.52
C ARG A 140 18.79 -8.93 1.59
N SER A 141 19.58 -8.16 0.85
CA SER A 141 19.05 -7.16 -0.10
C SER A 141 18.23 -7.81 -1.21
N PHE A 142 18.67 -8.95 -1.77
CA PHE A 142 17.88 -9.71 -2.75
C PHE A 142 16.58 -10.27 -2.15
N LYS A 143 16.61 -10.71 -0.89
CA LYS A 143 15.40 -11.17 -0.18
C LYS A 143 14.41 -10.03 0.03
N GLU A 144 14.87 -8.84 0.37
CA GLU A 144 14.05 -7.63 0.47
C GLU A 144 13.49 -7.22 -0.90
N ALA A 145 14.32 -7.30 -1.97
CA ALA A 145 13.88 -7.04 -3.33
C ALA A 145 12.76 -7.99 -3.78
N GLU A 146 12.90 -9.29 -3.51
CA GLU A 146 11.86 -10.29 -3.73
C GLU A 146 10.56 -9.94 -3.01
N GLN A 147 10.64 -9.60 -1.71
CA GLN A 147 9.46 -9.28 -0.90
C GLN A 147 8.76 -8.01 -1.38
N TYR A 148 9.51 -6.94 -1.63
CA TYR A 148 8.94 -5.68 -2.11
C TYR A 148 8.46 -5.79 -3.56
N GLY A 149 9.16 -6.55 -4.42
CA GLY A 149 8.72 -6.83 -5.77
C GLY A 149 7.38 -7.56 -5.82
N LYS A 150 7.18 -8.57 -4.95
CA LYS A 150 5.87 -9.24 -4.79
C LYS A 150 4.77 -8.28 -4.34
N LEU A 151 5.06 -7.35 -3.44
CA LEU A 151 4.11 -6.31 -3.01
C LEU A 151 3.83 -5.27 -4.09
N ALA A 152 4.78 -5.03 -4.98
CA ALA A 152 4.65 -4.13 -6.13
C ALA A 152 4.02 -4.81 -7.36
N ILE A 153 3.87 -6.14 -7.36
CA ILE A 153 3.46 -6.95 -8.52
C ILE A 153 4.46 -6.79 -9.68
N ASP A 154 5.73 -6.69 -9.36
CA ASP A 154 6.84 -6.56 -10.31
C ASP A 154 7.56 -7.91 -10.45
N SER A 155 7.14 -8.69 -11.43
CA SER A 155 7.68 -10.04 -11.68
C SER A 155 9.13 -10.02 -12.15
N LEU A 156 9.58 -8.98 -12.85
CA LEU A 156 10.94 -8.89 -13.34
C LEU A 156 11.94 -8.70 -12.18
N THR A 157 11.68 -7.73 -11.30
CA THR A 157 12.53 -7.50 -10.12
C THR A 157 12.57 -8.74 -9.21
N VAL A 158 11.44 -9.45 -9.05
CA VAL A 158 11.39 -10.71 -8.32
C VAL A 158 12.28 -11.76 -8.99
N ALA A 159 12.17 -11.93 -10.31
CA ALA A 159 12.96 -12.91 -11.05
C ALA A 159 14.47 -12.63 -10.98
N GLN A 160 14.88 -11.37 -11.09
CA GLN A 160 16.27 -10.95 -10.96
C GLN A 160 16.83 -11.24 -9.55
N ALA A 161 16.05 -10.95 -8.51
CA ALA A 161 16.44 -11.27 -7.13
C ALA A 161 16.54 -12.78 -6.89
N GLU A 162 15.56 -13.57 -7.37
CA GLU A 162 15.54 -15.04 -7.25
C GLU A 162 16.69 -15.68 -8.05
N TYR A 163 17.06 -15.13 -9.22
CA TYR A 163 18.21 -15.56 -10.01
C TYR A 163 19.51 -15.44 -9.19
N TRP A 164 19.78 -14.30 -8.59
CA TRP A 164 20.96 -14.09 -7.78
C TRP A 164 21.00 -14.93 -6.53
N MET A 165 19.88 -15.03 -5.80
CA MET A 165 19.78 -15.92 -4.64
C MET A 165 20.02 -17.39 -5.05
N GLY A 166 19.49 -17.82 -6.20
CA GLY A 166 19.72 -19.15 -6.74
C GLY A 166 21.20 -19.39 -7.05
N LYS A 167 21.86 -18.44 -7.73
CA LYS A 167 23.29 -18.50 -8.04
C LYS A 167 24.16 -18.54 -6.79
N MET A 168 23.88 -17.70 -5.80
CA MET A 168 24.60 -17.70 -4.53
C MET A 168 24.44 -19.02 -3.76
N LEU A 169 23.24 -19.61 -3.77
CA LEU A 169 23.00 -20.90 -3.15
C LEU A 169 23.74 -22.04 -3.88
N LEU A 170 23.87 -21.95 -5.20
CA LEU A 170 24.67 -22.90 -5.97
C LEU A 170 26.15 -22.80 -5.61
N ASP A 171 26.70 -21.57 -5.53
CA ASP A 171 28.07 -21.33 -5.09
C ASP A 171 28.35 -21.87 -3.67
N ASP A 172 27.31 -21.95 -2.84
CA ASP A 172 27.36 -22.54 -1.49
C ASP A 172 27.08 -24.07 -1.45
N GLY A 173 26.90 -24.72 -2.62
CA GLY A 173 26.65 -26.17 -2.72
C GLY A 173 25.24 -26.59 -2.27
N MET A 174 24.24 -25.73 -2.45
CA MET A 174 22.84 -26.01 -2.13
C MET A 174 22.01 -26.14 -3.42
N GLU A 175 22.37 -27.07 -4.29
CA GLU A 175 21.87 -27.22 -5.66
C GLU A 175 20.34 -27.34 -5.73
N HIS A 176 19.72 -28.10 -4.81
CA HIS A 176 18.26 -28.27 -4.77
C HIS A 176 17.52 -26.97 -4.46
N LYS A 177 18.05 -26.14 -3.54
CA LYS A 177 17.45 -24.85 -3.21
C LYS A 177 17.71 -23.84 -4.32
N ALA A 178 18.90 -23.85 -4.90
CA ALA A 178 19.25 -23.03 -6.05
C ALA A 178 18.30 -23.29 -7.22
N LEU A 179 18.08 -24.55 -7.56
CA LEU A 179 17.19 -24.99 -8.64
C LEU A 179 15.76 -24.46 -8.47
N ALA A 180 15.21 -24.54 -7.25
CA ALA A 180 13.86 -24.03 -6.97
C ALA A 180 13.72 -22.52 -7.25
N LEU A 181 14.71 -21.72 -6.83
CA LEU A 181 14.72 -20.27 -7.10
C LEU A 181 14.94 -19.94 -8.58
N LEU A 182 15.83 -20.67 -9.24
CA LEU A 182 16.12 -20.47 -10.67
C LEU A 182 14.92 -20.84 -11.55
N GLN A 183 14.13 -21.85 -11.17
CA GLN A 183 12.89 -22.20 -11.86
C GLN A 183 11.86 -21.06 -11.76
N THR A 184 11.69 -20.47 -10.58
CA THR A 184 10.78 -19.33 -10.43
C THR A 184 11.29 -18.08 -11.15
N ALA A 185 12.58 -17.80 -11.11
CA ALA A 185 13.21 -16.72 -11.87
C ALA A 185 13.00 -16.89 -13.38
N HIS A 186 13.25 -18.09 -13.91
CA HIS A 186 13.03 -18.39 -15.32
C HIS A 186 11.59 -18.08 -15.78
N LEU A 187 10.59 -18.45 -14.98
CA LEU A 187 9.20 -18.11 -15.27
C LEU A 187 8.94 -16.60 -15.19
N GLY A 188 9.52 -15.92 -14.22
CA GLY A 188 9.36 -14.48 -14.00
C GLY A 188 10.00 -13.61 -15.08
N PHE A 189 11.01 -14.08 -15.81
CA PHE A 189 11.62 -13.37 -16.93
C PHE A 189 10.71 -13.22 -18.16
N GLY A 190 9.63 -13.97 -18.26
CA GLY A 190 8.64 -13.83 -19.32
C GLY A 190 9.24 -13.95 -20.74
N ASN A 191 9.21 -12.88 -21.53
CA ASN A 191 9.72 -12.84 -22.91
C ASN A 191 11.19 -12.41 -23.02
N ARG A 192 11.91 -12.28 -21.92
CA ARG A 192 13.34 -11.95 -21.91
C ARG A 192 14.17 -13.20 -22.15
N PHE A 193 14.33 -13.56 -23.41
CA PHE A 193 14.94 -14.85 -23.82
C PHE A 193 16.37 -15.01 -23.32
N VAL A 194 17.19 -13.95 -23.38
CA VAL A 194 18.59 -14.01 -22.92
C VAL A 194 18.68 -14.25 -21.42
N ASP A 195 17.85 -13.55 -20.62
CA ASP A 195 17.80 -13.72 -19.17
C ASP A 195 17.32 -15.13 -18.80
N LYS A 196 16.35 -15.68 -19.56
CA LYS A 196 15.90 -17.07 -19.43
C LYS A 196 17.01 -18.07 -19.76
N ALA A 197 17.76 -17.82 -20.83
CA ALA A 197 18.87 -18.66 -21.23
C ALA A 197 19.96 -18.72 -20.15
N LEU A 198 20.28 -17.58 -19.50
CA LEU A 198 21.20 -17.53 -18.37
C LEU A 198 20.69 -18.37 -17.17
N ALA A 199 19.42 -18.24 -16.82
CA ALA A 199 18.84 -19.02 -15.73
C ALA A 199 18.89 -20.51 -16.02
N GLN A 200 18.49 -20.94 -17.23
CA GLN A 200 18.53 -22.34 -17.67
C GLN A 200 19.96 -22.90 -17.70
N ASN A 201 20.93 -22.09 -18.13
CA ASN A 201 22.33 -22.47 -18.10
C ASN A 201 22.83 -22.77 -16.67
N ILE A 202 22.42 -21.98 -15.67
CA ILE A 202 22.77 -22.26 -14.26
C ILE A 202 21.96 -23.47 -13.73
N MET A 203 20.70 -23.63 -14.12
CA MET A 203 19.89 -24.82 -13.78
C MET A 203 20.55 -26.10 -14.29
N SER A 204 21.14 -26.07 -15.50
CA SER A 204 21.90 -27.21 -16.03
C SER A 204 23.10 -27.58 -15.15
N VAL A 205 23.80 -26.59 -14.60
CA VAL A 205 24.90 -26.85 -13.63
C VAL A 205 24.38 -27.50 -12.36
N CYS A 206 23.22 -27.08 -11.84
CA CYS A 206 22.59 -27.75 -10.69
C CYS A 206 22.33 -29.24 -10.97
N TYR A 207 21.78 -29.55 -12.14
CA TYR A 207 21.56 -30.95 -12.54
C TYR A 207 22.85 -31.75 -12.79
N LEU A 208 23.87 -31.11 -13.36
CA LEU A 208 25.21 -31.70 -13.51
C LEU A 208 25.80 -32.13 -12.16
N LEU A 209 25.69 -31.29 -11.15
CA LEU A 209 26.20 -31.55 -9.80
C LEU A 209 25.37 -32.63 -9.07
N GLN A 210 24.10 -32.79 -9.41
CA GLN A 210 23.22 -33.85 -8.94
C GLN A 210 23.44 -35.17 -9.68
N GLY A 211 24.23 -35.19 -10.77
CA GLY A 211 24.44 -36.35 -11.62
C GLY A 211 23.27 -36.66 -12.57
N ASP A 212 22.33 -35.73 -12.70
CA ASP A 212 21.18 -35.82 -13.62
C ASP A 212 21.56 -35.24 -14.98
N PHE A 213 22.27 -36.02 -15.77
CA PHE A 213 22.83 -35.59 -17.05
C PHE A 213 21.77 -35.35 -18.13
N ASP A 214 20.62 -36.04 -18.06
CA ASP A 214 19.54 -35.89 -19.03
C ASP A 214 18.84 -34.54 -18.86
N ASN A 215 18.54 -34.18 -17.65
CA ASN A 215 17.99 -32.84 -17.36
C ASN A 215 19.01 -31.74 -17.62
N ALA A 216 20.30 -31.95 -17.29
CA ALA A 216 21.35 -30.99 -17.61
C ALA A 216 21.42 -30.71 -19.12
N GLU A 217 21.40 -31.75 -19.96
CA GLU A 217 21.41 -31.61 -21.43
C GLU A 217 20.15 -30.92 -21.93
N THR A 218 18.99 -31.24 -21.37
CA THR A 218 17.71 -30.63 -21.71
C THR A 218 17.72 -29.10 -21.44
N TYR A 219 18.18 -28.68 -20.28
CA TYR A 219 18.24 -27.23 -19.95
C TYR A 219 19.30 -26.48 -20.75
N LEU A 220 20.45 -27.10 -21.07
CA LEU A 220 21.42 -26.51 -22.00
C LEU A 220 20.83 -26.33 -23.39
N HIS A 221 20.08 -27.32 -23.89
CA HIS A 221 19.39 -27.22 -25.17
C HIS A 221 18.34 -26.09 -25.18
N GLN A 222 17.51 -26.02 -24.15
CA GLN A 222 16.53 -24.93 -24.00
C GLN A 222 17.21 -23.56 -23.95
N SER A 223 18.34 -23.46 -23.24
CA SER A 223 19.14 -22.24 -23.17
C SER A 223 19.63 -21.78 -24.55
N LEU A 224 20.13 -22.70 -25.40
CA LEU A 224 20.51 -22.38 -26.79
C LEU A 224 19.30 -21.96 -27.64
N LEU A 225 18.16 -22.63 -27.49
CA LEU A 225 16.93 -22.26 -28.20
C LEU A 225 16.44 -20.86 -27.81
N ASP A 226 16.51 -20.50 -26.53
CA ASP A 226 16.15 -19.16 -26.09
C ASP A 226 17.13 -18.10 -26.63
N MET A 227 18.42 -18.43 -26.74
CA MET A 227 19.41 -17.55 -27.41
C MET A 227 19.09 -17.37 -28.91
N GLU A 228 18.71 -18.45 -29.62
CA GLU A 228 18.29 -18.38 -31.01
C GLU A 228 17.02 -17.54 -31.18
N ASN A 229 16.03 -17.70 -30.29
CA ASN A 229 14.78 -16.94 -30.30
C ASN A 229 14.97 -15.46 -29.96
N SER A 230 16.00 -15.13 -29.18
CA SER A 230 16.31 -13.75 -28.85
C SER A 230 16.84 -12.95 -30.05
N HIS A 231 17.33 -13.65 -31.10
CA HIS A 231 18.09 -13.05 -32.21
C HIS A 231 19.28 -12.18 -31.74
N SER A 232 19.74 -12.42 -30.52
CA SER A 232 20.84 -11.72 -29.89
C SER A 232 22.17 -12.03 -30.57
N LYS A 233 23.01 -11.01 -30.71
CA LYS A 233 24.39 -11.18 -31.17
C LYS A 233 25.39 -11.33 -30.01
N ILE A 234 24.91 -11.52 -28.79
CA ILE A 234 25.75 -11.63 -27.59
C ILE A 234 26.33 -13.05 -27.52
N ASN A 235 27.58 -13.20 -27.98
CA ASN A 235 28.25 -14.49 -27.98
C ASN A 235 28.66 -14.95 -26.57
N LYS A 236 28.85 -14.06 -25.59
CA LYS A 236 29.30 -14.43 -24.23
C LYS A 236 28.35 -15.42 -23.54
N VAL A 237 27.03 -15.29 -23.74
CA VAL A 237 26.06 -16.24 -23.18
C VAL A 237 26.18 -17.61 -23.85
N ASN A 238 26.31 -17.63 -25.18
CA ASN A 238 26.56 -18.87 -25.93
C ASN A 238 27.85 -19.57 -25.46
N ARG A 239 28.93 -18.82 -25.20
CA ARG A 239 30.20 -19.39 -24.68
C ARG A 239 30.01 -20.05 -23.31
N LYS A 240 29.26 -19.42 -22.40
CA LYS A 240 28.92 -20.03 -21.09
C LYS A 240 28.15 -21.35 -21.26
N ILE A 241 27.19 -21.40 -22.19
CA ILE A 241 26.43 -22.60 -22.51
C ILE A 241 27.33 -23.68 -23.14
N TRP A 242 28.17 -23.34 -24.12
CA TRP A 242 29.09 -24.27 -24.78
C TRP A 242 30.11 -24.87 -23.80
N ASN A 243 30.61 -24.04 -22.87
CA ASN A 243 31.48 -24.53 -21.81
C ASN A 243 30.79 -25.60 -20.94
N ASN A 244 29.52 -25.38 -20.57
CA ASN A 244 28.76 -26.36 -19.77
C ASN A 244 28.43 -27.63 -20.58
N TYR A 245 28.15 -27.51 -21.87
CA TYR A 245 28.06 -28.69 -22.75
C TYR A 245 29.36 -29.47 -22.79
N ALA A 246 30.48 -28.81 -22.90
CA ALA A 246 31.78 -29.46 -22.90
C ALA A 246 32.05 -30.22 -21.59
N VAL A 247 31.70 -29.64 -20.46
CA VAL A 247 31.79 -30.28 -19.13
C VAL A 247 30.85 -31.51 -19.07
N LEU A 248 29.60 -31.40 -19.50
CA LEU A 248 28.64 -32.46 -19.53
C LEU A 248 29.14 -33.63 -20.37
N TYR A 249 29.55 -33.39 -21.62
CA TYR A 249 29.99 -34.45 -22.52
C TYR A 249 31.32 -35.08 -22.09
N ARG A 250 32.21 -34.32 -21.48
CA ARG A 250 33.41 -34.86 -20.85
C ARG A 250 33.08 -35.85 -19.74
N ILE A 251 32.12 -35.53 -18.88
CA ILE A 251 31.69 -36.42 -17.78
C ILE A 251 31.00 -37.68 -18.35
N GLN A 252 30.23 -37.53 -19.41
CA GLN A 252 29.59 -38.66 -20.10
C GLN A 252 30.55 -39.51 -20.93
N GLY A 253 31.83 -39.14 -21.06
CA GLY A 253 32.81 -39.82 -21.91
C GLY A 253 32.65 -39.55 -23.41
N LYS A 254 31.83 -38.57 -23.80
CA LYS A 254 31.61 -38.14 -25.21
C LYS A 254 32.64 -37.07 -25.60
N TYR A 255 33.92 -37.48 -25.65
CA TYR A 255 35.06 -36.52 -25.73
C TYR A 255 35.07 -35.70 -27.01
N ASP A 256 34.73 -36.31 -28.17
CA ASP A 256 34.69 -35.58 -29.45
C ASP A 256 33.69 -34.43 -29.43
N GLN A 257 32.56 -34.67 -28.81
CA GLN A 257 31.52 -33.62 -28.63
C GLN A 257 31.99 -32.53 -27.67
N ALA A 258 32.68 -32.90 -26.59
CA ALA A 258 33.25 -31.92 -25.66
C ALA A 258 34.29 -31.01 -26.35
N ILE A 259 35.20 -31.62 -27.14
CA ILE A 259 36.21 -30.91 -27.91
C ILE A 259 35.57 -29.94 -28.92
N ASN A 260 34.53 -30.41 -29.64
CA ASN A 260 33.81 -29.57 -30.60
C ASN A 260 33.24 -28.29 -29.97
N TYR A 261 32.57 -28.42 -28.81
CA TYR A 261 32.05 -27.24 -28.11
C TYR A 261 33.17 -26.29 -27.61
N LEU A 262 34.28 -26.82 -27.12
CA LEU A 262 35.43 -26.01 -26.69
C LEU A 262 36.11 -25.29 -27.85
N TYR A 263 36.27 -25.94 -29.01
CA TYR A 263 36.80 -25.28 -30.20
C TYR A 263 35.82 -24.23 -30.72
N ARG A 264 34.53 -24.52 -30.76
CA ARG A 264 33.53 -23.53 -31.13
C ARG A 264 33.59 -22.28 -30.21
N MET A 265 33.84 -22.49 -28.91
CA MET A 265 34.04 -21.39 -27.97
C MET A 265 35.33 -20.61 -28.30
N MET A 266 36.44 -21.32 -28.59
CA MET A 266 37.76 -20.69 -28.87
C MET A 266 37.85 -19.99 -30.24
N GLU A 267 36.96 -20.30 -31.18
CA GLU A 267 36.85 -19.61 -32.48
C GLU A 267 36.23 -18.19 -32.35
N ASP A 268 35.59 -17.90 -31.23
CA ASP A 268 35.00 -16.57 -30.98
C ASP A 268 36.13 -15.54 -30.67
N SER A 269 36.16 -14.45 -31.41
CA SER A 269 37.19 -13.39 -31.27
C SER A 269 37.00 -12.52 -29.99
N GLY A 270 35.90 -12.71 -29.26
CA GLY A 270 35.58 -11.91 -28.07
C GLY A 270 35.92 -12.59 -26.74
N LEU A 271 36.80 -13.62 -26.74
CA LEU A 271 37.22 -14.29 -25.50
C LEU A 271 38.11 -13.39 -24.64
N ASP A 272 37.81 -13.37 -23.35
CA ASP A 272 38.69 -12.82 -22.33
C ASP A 272 39.72 -13.86 -21.84
N GLU A 273 40.71 -13.41 -21.04
CA GLU A 273 41.76 -14.28 -20.51
C GLU A 273 41.21 -15.41 -19.64
N ASN A 274 40.13 -15.18 -18.90
CA ASN A 274 39.49 -16.18 -18.04
C ASN A 274 38.80 -17.26 -18.87
N GLU A 275 38.12 -16.88 -19.94
CA GLU A 275 37.49 -17.79 -20.90
C GLU A 275 38.51 -18.65 -21.65
N ILE A 276 39.62 -18.04 -22.07
CA ILE A 276 40.76 -18.75 -22.68
C ILE A 276 41.35 -19.77 -21.71
N PHE A 277 41.55 -19.36 -20.45
CA PHE A 277 42.05 -20.23 -19.39
C PHE A 277 41.11 -21.42 -19.15
N MET A 278 39.81 -21.16 -18.96
CA MET A 278 38.82 -22.21 -18.73
C MET A 278 38.70 -23.20 -19.88
N SER A 279 38.72 -22.70 -21.14
CA SER A 279 38.69 -23.54 -22.33
C SER A 279 39.95 -24.40 -22.42
N SER A 280 41.11 -23.80 -22.15
CA SER A 280 42.41 -24.51 -22.14
C SER A 280 42.45 -25.58 -21.04
N LEU A 281 41.95 -25.29 -19.85
CA LEU A 281 41.86 -26.26 -18.76
C LEU A 281 40.92 -27.44 -19.12
N ASN A 282 39.78 -27.14 -19.71
CA ASN A 282 38.86 -28.17 -20.14
C ASN A 282 39.41 -29.03 -21.30
N LEU A 283 40.05 -28.43 -22.29
CA LEU A 283 40.72 -29.15 -23.37
C LEU A 283 41.86 -30.03 -22.84
N GLY A 284 42.73 -29.48 -21.98
CA GLY A 284 43.79 -30.25 -21.32
C GLY A 284 43.23 -31.45 -20.57
N ASN A 285 42.14 -31.27 -19.82
CA ASN A 285 41.47 -32.37 -19.10
C ASN A 285 40.87 -33.40 -20.04
N VAL A 286 40.25 -33.03 -21.15
CA VAL A 286 39.68 -33.96 -22.13
C VAL A 286 40.80 -34.76 -22.80
N PHE A 287 41.82 -34.14 -23.33
CA PHE A 287 42.93 -34.81 -23.97
C PHE A 287 43.71 -35.73 -23.00
N PHE A 288 43.85 -35.31 -21.74
CA PHE A 288 44.47 -36.13 -20.69
C PHE A 288 43.70 -37.47 -20.47
N VAL A 289 42.35 -37.37 -20.38
CA VAL A 289 41.53 -38.59 -20.22
C VAL A 289 41.55 -39.46 -21.47
N MET A 290 41.61 -38.85 -22.66
CA MET A 290 41.78 -39.58 -23.93
C MET A 290 43.17 -40.21 -24.09
N LYS A 291 44.12 -39.93 -23.20
CA LYS A 291 45.52 -40.34 -23.24
C LYS A 291 46.31 -39.70 -24.41
N GLU A 292 45.80 -38.59 -24.93
CA GLU A 292 46.50 -37.79 -25.93
C GLU A 292 47.46 -36.78 -25.22
N MET A 293 48.60 -37.32 -24.74
CA MET A 293 49.50 -36.61 -23.84
C MET A 293 50.14 -35.37 -24.46
N ASP A 294 50.46 -35.39 -25.75
CA ASP A 294 51.05 -34.23 -26.44
C ASP A 294 50.03 -33.09 -26.54
N SER A 295 48.79 -33.39 -26.87
CA SER A 295 47.70 -32.41 -26.89
C SER A 295 47.42 -31.87 -25.50
N ALA A 296 47.36 -32.74 -24.50
CA ALA A 296 47.18 -32.33 -23.11
C ALA A 296 48.33 -31.41 -22.63
N ALA A 297 49.57 -31.77 -22.92
CA ALA A 297 50.76 -30.96 -22.55
C ALA A 297 50.68 -29.54 -23.08
N LYS A 298 50.30 -29.36 -24.35
CA LYS A 298 50.15 -28.04 -24.97
C LYS A 298 49.24 -27.11 -24.17
N TYR A 299 48.06 -27.63 -23.78
CA TYR A 299 47.08 -26.84 -23.05
C TYR A 299 47.49 -26.62 -21.58
N TYR A 300 48.07 -27.60 -20.92
CA TYR A 300 48.54 -27.45 -19.54
C TYR A 300 49.76 -26.49 -19.43
N GLN A 301 50.68 -26.49 -20.40
CA GLN A 301 51.73 -25.48 -20.44
C GLN A 301 51.19 -24.07 -20.61
N HIS A 302 50.18 -23.91 -21.45
CA HIS A 302 49.51 -22.60 -21.60
C HIS A 302 48.88 -22.15 -20.26
N ILE A 303 48.17 -23.04 -19.56
CA ILE A 303 47.59 -22.74 -18.25
C ILE A 303 48.67 -22.36 -17.23
N GLU A 304 49.75 -23.14 -17.16
CA GLU A 304 50.85 -22.88 -16.22
C GLU A 304 51.46 -21.49 -16.43
N GLY A 305 51.52 -21.03 -17.67
CA GLY A 305 52.06 -19.73 -18.04
C GLY A 305 51.18 -18.55 -17.59
N ILE A 306 49.87 -18.66 -17.65
CA ILE A 306 48.94 -17.57 -17.36
C ILE A 306 48.42 -17.59 -15.92
N LEU A 307 48.41 -18.75 -15.24
CA LEU A 307 47.87 -18.94 -13.92
C LEU A 307 48.36 -17.93 -12.84
N PRO A 308 49.63 -17.47 -12.83
CA PRO A 308 50.12 -16.54 -11.81
C PRO A 308 49.55 -15.11 -11.94
N THR A 309 49.07 -14.72 -13.12
CA THR A 309 48.58 -13.37 -13.41
C THR A 309 47.08 -13.27 -13.50
N LEU A 310 46.39 -14.41 -13.41
CA LEU A 310 44.96 -14.51 -13.66
C LEU A 310 44.14 -14.19 -12.40
N ASP A 311 43.13 -13.34 -12.55
CA ASP A 311 42.15 -13.05 -11.50
C ASP A 311 40.88 -13.90 -11.74
N VAL A 312 40.89 -15.13 -11.22
CA VAL A 312 39.76 -16.05 -11.28
C VAL A 312 39.43 -16.59 -9.89
N LYS A 313 38.24 -17.20 -9.77
CA LYS A 313 37.80 -17.83 -8.52
C LYS A 313 38.84 -18.84 -8.01
N LYS A 314 39.12 -18.83 -6.71
CA LYS A 314 40.06 -19.76 -6.06
C LYS A 314 39.75 -21.23 -6.35
N GLU A 315 38.48 -21.60 -6.48
CA GLU A 315 38.05 -22.95 -6.86
C GLU A 315 38.57 -23.36 -8.24
N THR A 316 38.59 -22.42 -9.19
CA THR A 316 39.10 -22.64 -10.54
C THR A 316 40.62 -22.82 -10.51
N ILE A 317 41.33 -22.00 -9.73
CA ILE A 317 42.79 -22.14 -9.53
C ILE A 317 43.13 -23.48 -8.87
N ALA A 318 42.34 -23.90 -7.87
CA ALA A 318 42.50 -25.20 -7.22
C ALA A 318 42.33 -26.35 -8.24
N SER A 319 41.29 -26.27 -9.10
CA SER A 319 41.05 -27.25 -10.15
C SER A 319 42.19 -27.34 -11.14
N ALA A 320 42.80 -26.21 -11.51
CA ALA A 320 43.96 -26.18 -12.40
C ALA A 320 45.20 -26.84 -11.75
N TYR A 321 45.52 -26.52 -10.51
CA TYR A 321 46.64 -27.17 -9.82
C TYR A 321 46.40 -28.67 -9.60
N SER A 322 45.16 -29.11 -9.37
CA SER A 322 44.81 -30.54 -9.34
C SER A 322 45.04 -31.23 -10.67
N ALA A 323 44.67 -30.58 -11.78
CA ALA A 323 44.91 -31.10 -13.12
C ALA A 323 46.41 -31.20 -13.48
N LEU A 324 47.14 -30.09 -13.19
CA LEU A 324 48.58 -30.05 -13.39
C LEU A 324 49.33 -31.09 -12.54
N SER A 325 48.94 -31.33 -11.30
CA SER A 325 49.49 -32.39 -10.44
C SER A 325 49.32 -33.77 -11.05
N ARG A 326 48.10 -34.12 -11.49
CA ARG A 326 47.80 -35.41 -12.12
C ARG A 326 48.57 -35.59 -13.43
N PHE A 327 48.73 -34.53 -14.19
CA PHE A 327 49.50 -34.57 -15.43
C PHE A 327 51.01 -34.81 -15.16
N ALA A 328 51.59 -34.09 -14.17
CA ALA A 328 52.98 -34.28 -13.75
C ALA A 328 53.22 -35.69 -13.17
N GLU A 329 52.29 -36.26 -12.43
CA GLU A 329 52.33 -37.65 -11.97
C GLU A 329 52.39 -38.65 -13.15
N ASN A 330 51.57 -38.44 -14.16
CA ASN A 330 51.54 -39.27 -15.34
C ASN A 330 52.87 -39.19 -16.15
N GLN A 331 53.53 -38.05 -16.10
CA GLN A 331 54.87 -37.85 -16.68
C GLN A 331 56.01 -38.38 -15.80
N ASN A 332 55.72 -39.07 -14.69
CA ASN A 332 56.69 -39.55 -13.70
C ASN A 332 57.53 -38.40 -13.05
N ASN A 333 57.05 -37.17 -13.06
CA ASN A 333 57.68 -36.04 -12.39
C ASN A 333 57.10 -35.84 -10.99
N ALA A 334 57.49 -36.67 -10.05
CA ALA A 334 56.96 -36.70 -8.70
C ALA A 334 57.21 -35.36 -7.93
N ALA A 335 58.36 -34.71 -8.20
CA ALA A 335 58.70 -33.42 -7.54
C ALA A 335 57.75 -32.31 -7.96
N LEU A 336 57.45 -32.19 -9.23
CA LEU A 336 56.54 -31.20 -9.78
C LEU A 336 55.08 -31.48 -9.36
N ALA A 337 54.71 -32.76 -9.37
CA ALA A 337 53.40 -33.21 -8.94
C ALA A 337 53.15 -32.83 -7.46
N LEU A 338 54.12 -33.04 -6.57
CA LEU A 338 54.06 -32.66 -5.18
C LEU A 338 53.88 -31.13 -5.02
N GLN A 339 54.68 -30.35 -5.75
CA GLN A 339 54.60 -28.88 -5.73
C GLN A 339 53.19 -28.36 -6.11
N TYR A 340 52.59 -28.92 -7.14
CA TYR A 340 51.21 -28.55 -7.53
C TYR A 340 50.17 -29.02 -6.49
N ARG A 341 50.37 -30.20 -5.91
CA ARG A 341 49.51 -30.70 -4.84
C ARG A 341 49.54 -29.82 -3.61
N GLU A 342 50.69 -29.37 -3.16
CA GLU A 342 50.83 -28.42 -2.05
C GLU A 342 50.08 -27.11 -2.31
N LYS A 343 50.18 -26.56 -3.52
CA LYS A 343 49.43 -25.34 -3.91
C LYS A 343 47.95 -25.59 -3.92
N HIS A 344 47.48 -26.72 -4.45
CA HIS A 344 46.10 -27.14 -4.45
C HIS A 344 45.53 -27.28 -3.01
N GLU A 345 46.23 -28.02 -2.14
CA GLU A 345 45.82 -28.24 -0.76
C GLU A 345 45.77 -26.94 0.04
N LYS A 346 46.75 -26.02 -0.17
CA LYS A 346 46.73 -24.71 0.46
C LYS A 346 45.45 -23.93 0.11
N ILE A 347 45.10 -23.88 -1.17
CA ILE A 347 43.91 -23.16 -1.62
C ILE A 347 42.65 -23.82 -1.06
N LEU A 348 42.57 -25.15 -1.04
CA LEU A 348 41.44 -25.87 -0.44
C LEU A 348 41.31 -25.59 1.06
N TYR A 349 42.44 -25.51 1.78
CA TYR A 349 42.44 -25.16 3.20
C TYR A 349 41.92 -23.75 3.41
N ASP A 350 42.36 -22.77 2.64
CA ASP A 350 41.90 -21.38 2.71
C ASP A 350 40.39 -21.30 2.40
N LEU A 351 39.90 -22.02 1.39
CA LEU A 351 38.49 -22.09 1.04
C LEU A 351 37.66 -22.77 2.17
N MET A 352 38.20 -23.79 2.81
CA MET A 352 37.51 -24.49 3.91
C MET A 352 37.35 -23.56 5.12
N ILE A 353 38.41 -22.81 5.51
CA ILE A 353 38.33 -21.83 6.58
C ILE A 353 37.28 -20.77 6.24
N GLN A 354 37.35 -20.19 5.05
CA GLN A 354 36.40 -19.18 4.59
C GLN A 354 34.95 -19.69 4.65
N ARG A 355 34.69 -20.94 4.21
CA ARG A 355 33.35 -21.56 4.30
C ARG A 355 32.91 -21.81 5.74
N GLN A 356 33.82 -22.17 6.63
CA GLN A 356 33.49 -22.38 8.04
C GLN A 356 33.11 -21.06 8.71
N GLU A 357 33.85 -19.99 8.49
CA GLU A 357 33.54 -18.65 9.00
C GLU A 357 32.18 -18.17 8.47
N GLN A 358 31.93 -18.32 7.18
CA GLN A 358 30.65 -17.99 6.56
C GLN A 358 29.48 -18.82 7.11
N THR A 359 29.73 -20.08 7.49
CA THR A 359 28.69 -20.95 8.06
C THR A 359 28.29 -20.50 9.45
N ILE A 360 29.25 -20.14 10.30
CA ILE A 360 28.99 -19.60 11.64
C ILE A 360 28.22 -18.28 11.52
N TYR A 361 28.68 -17.40 10.66
CA TYR A 361 28.03 -16.11 10.41
C TYR A 361 26.60 -16.28 9.85
N ARG A 362 26.37 -17.23 8.94
CA ARG A 362 25.05 -17.59 8.41
C ARG A 362 24.08 -18.07 9.48
N ILE A 363 24.55 -18.94 10.40
CA ILE A 363 23.74 -19.42 11.52
C ILE A 363 23.32 -18.24 12.40
N GLN A 364 24.23 -17.32 12.67
CA GLN A 364 23.95 -16.13 13.47
C GLN A 364 22.95 -15.20 12.73
N GLN A 365 23.14 -14.95 11.45
CA GLN A 365 22.23 -14.15 10.62
C GLN A 365 20.85 -14.80 10.50
N GLN A 366 20.79 -16.12 10.35
CA GLN A 366 19.51 -16.84 10.32
C GLN A 366 18.78 -16.71 11.65
N TYR A 367 19.48 -16.81 12.78
CA TYR A 367 18.92 -16.61 14.11
C TYR A 367 18.38 -15.18 14.28
N ASP A 368 19.16 -14.17 13.87
CA ASP A 368 18.77 -12.78 13.94
C ASP A 368 17.58 -12.49 13.00
N TYR A 369 17.57 -13.07 11.81
CA TYR A 369 16.46 -12.97 10.86
C TYR A 369 15.18 -13.61 11.40
N GLU A 370 15.25 -14.83 11.94
CA GLU A 370 14.11 -15.50 12.58
C GLU A 370 13.59 -14.70 13.79
N SER A 371 14.50 -14.13 14.59
CA SER A 371 14.15 -13.24 15.70
C SER A 371 13.41 -11.99 15.20
N LEU A 372 13.89 -11.37 14.10
CA LEU A 372 13.27 -10.21 13.49
C LEU A 372 11.90 -10.55 12.87
N GLN A 373 11.82 -11.68 12.14
CA GLN A 373 10.55 -12.18 11.61
C GLN A 373 9.53 -12.46 12.74
N ASN A 374 9.97 -13.05 13.83
CA ASN A 374 9.10 -13.29 14.99
C ASN A 374 8.61 -11.98 15.62
N LYS A 375 9.46 -10.94 15.68
CA LYS A 375 9.05 -9.59 16.10
C LYS A 375 8.07 -8.96 15.14
N MET A 376 8.28 -9.10 13.82
CA MET A 376 7.36 -8.60 12.80
C MET A 376 6.03 -9.36 12.83
N ASN A 377 6.06 -10.68 12.91
CA ASN A 377 4.87 -11.51 13.02
C ASN A 377 4.04 -11.18 14.27
N LYS A 378 4.70 -10.94 15.43
CA LYS A 378 4.01 -10.44 16.62
C LYS A 378 3.32 -9.11 16.38
N LYS A 379 3.96 -8.16 15.67
CA LYS A 379 3.34 -6.87 15.32
C LYS A 379 2.17 -7.05 14.34
N ILE A 380 2.29 -7.97 13.38
CA ILE A 380 1.21 -8.30 12.43
C ILE A 380 0.03 -8.92 13.19
N ILE A 381 0.28 -9.89 14.07
CA ILE A 381 -0.74 -10.52 14.90
C ILE A 381 -1.42 -9.47 15.80
N GLN A 382 -0.66 -8.57 16.42
CA GLN A 382 -1.23 -7.46 17.20
C GLN A 382 -2.10 -6.54 16.36
N ARG A 383 -1.71 -6.22 15.12
CA ARG A 383 -2.53 -5.44 14.19
C ARG A 383 -3.83 -6.17 13.81
N HIS A 384 -3.75 -7.46 13.49
CA HIS A 384 -4.94 -8.25 13.18
C HIS A 384 -5.88 -8.34 14.38
N PHE A 385 -5.33 -8.50 15.59
CA PHE A 385 -6.10 -8.51 16.82
C PHE A 385 -6.81 -7.16 17.07
N THR A 386 -6.11 -6.04 16.82
CA THR A 386 -6.72 -4.69 16.94
C THR A 386 -7.84 -4.49 15.91
N ILE A 387 -7.63 -4.93 14.67
CA ILE A 387 -8.66 -4.87 13.61
C ILE A 387 -9.86 -5.73 14.00
N LEU A 388 -9.62 -6.92 14.54
CA LEU A 388 -10.70 -7.82 15.01
C LEU A 388 -11.53 -7.16 16.12
N ILE A 389 -10.88 -6.54 17.12
CA ILE A 389 -11.57 -5.81 18.19
C ILE A 389 -12.43 -4.67 17.62
N ILE A 390 -11.88 -3.87 16.71
CA ILE A 390 -12.61 -2.77 16.06
C ILE A 390 -13.82 -3.33 15.29
N SER A 391 -13.65 -4.44 14.56
CA SER A 391 -14.72 -5.08 13.81
C SER A 391 -15.84 -5.58 14.73
N ILE A 392 -15.48 -6.16 15.88
CA ILE A 392 -16.46 -6.62 16.91
C ILE A 392 -17.22 -5.41 17.50
N LEU A 393 -16.51 -4.31 17.81
CA LEU A 393 -17.15 -3.09 18.32
C LEU A 393 -18.11 -2.48 17.30
N LEU A 394 -17.74 -2.46 16.02
CA LEU A 394 -18.63 -2.03 14.94
C LEU A 394 -19.86 -2.93 14.81
N LEU A 395 -19.68 -4.23 14.94
CA LEU A 395 -20.81 -5.17 14.93
C LEU A 395 -21.76 -4.92 16.11
N ILE A 396 -21.22 -4.73 17.31
CA ILE A 396 -22.01 -4.41 18.51
C ILE A 396 -22.78 -3.09 18.32
N THR A 397 -22.12 -2.05 17.79
CA THR A 397 -22.79 -0.76 17.54
C THR A 397 -23.89 -0.89 16.49
N THR A 398 -23.69 -1.68 15.43
CA THR A 398 -24.74 -1.94 14.44
C THR A 398 -25.93 -2.69 15.04
N ILE A 399 -25.68 -3.69 15.90
CA ILE A 399 -26.74 -4.41 16.62
C ILE A 399 -27.53 -3.47 17.55
N ILE A 400 -26.81 -2.59 18.29
CA ILE A 400 -27.46 -1.59 19.15
C ILE A 400 -28.35 -0.66 18.32
N ILE A 401 -27.86 -0.16 17.19
CA ILE A 401 -28.63 0.70 16.28
C ILE A 401 -29.89 -0.04 15.79
N LEU A 402 -29.75 -1.29 15.37
CA LEU A 402 -30.90 -2.10 14.93
C LEU A 402 -31.92 -2.33 16.04
N VAL A 403 -31.48 -2.60 17.27
CA VAL A 403 -32.35 -2.74 18.42
C VAL A 403 -33.08 -1.42 18.73
N LEU A 404 -32.36 -0.28 18.68
CA LEU A 404 -32.96 1.05 18.89
C LEU A 404 -33.96 1.39 17.79
N GLN A 405 -33.67 1.08 16.54
CA GLN A 405 -34.58 1.27 15.41
C GLN A 405 -35.83 0.40 15.55
N ASN A 406 -35.68 -0.83 16.01
CA ASN A 406 -36.81 -1.73 16.25
C ASN A 406 -37.71 -1.25 17.43
N ARG A 407 -37.06 -0.78 18.50
CA ARG A 407 -37.81 -0.14 19.62
C ARG A 407 -38.53 1.12 19.16
N HIS A 408 -37.89 1.96 18.35
CA HIS A 408 -38.52 3.15 17.81
C HIS A 408 -39.73 2.81 16.92
N LYS A 409 -39.60 1.80 16.05
CA LYS A 409 -40.74 1.29 15.25
C LYS A 409 -41.90 0.77 16.14
N GLN A 410 -41.61 0.06 17.24
CA GLN A 410 -42.62 -0.42 18.17
C GLN A 410 -43.30 0.74 18.88
N LEU A 411 -42.56 1.78 19.28
CA LEU A 411 -43.13 2.98 19.89
C LEU A 411 -44.04 3.72 18.93
N LEU A 412 -43.62 3.91 17.66
CA LEU A 412 -44.47 4.53 16.64
C LEU A 412 -45.76 3.74 16.41
N LYS A 413 -45.68 2.41 16.36
CA LYS A 413 -46.87 1.54 16.22
C LYS A 413 -47.81 1.65 17.41
N SER A 414 -47.29 1.68 18.63
CA SER A 414 -48.11 1.87 19.84
C SER A 414 -48.73 3.28 19.89
N GLU A 415 -48.06 4.30 19.36
CA GLU A 415 -48.61 5.64 19.24
C GLU A 415 -49.76 5.71 18.22
N GLU A 416 -49.62 5.03 17.07
CA GLU A 416 -50.71 4.89 16.08
C GLU A 416 -51.90 4.14 16.64
N GLU A 417 -51.71 3.02 17.34
CA GLU A 417 -52.75 2.26 17.99
C GLU A 417 -53.49 3.09 19.05
N MET A 418 -52.75 3.92 19.82
CA MET A 418 -53.31 4.81 20.82
C MET A 418 -54.13 5.95 20.18
N LYS A 419 -53.65 6.51 19.04
CA LYS A 419 -54.40 7.50 18.25
C LYS A 419 -55.70 6.91 17.72
N GLN A 420 -55.67 5.68 17.24
CA GLN A 420 -56.88 4.99 16.74
C GLN A 420 -57.88 4.73 17.84
N GLN A 421 -57.45 4.28 19.03
CA GLN A 421 -58.32 4.14 20.19
C GLN A 421 -58.96 5.46 20.64
N LEU A 422 -58.20 6.58 20.53
CA LEU A 422 -58.68 7.91 20.83
C LEU A 422 -59.76 8.36 19.84
N ASP A 423 -59.56 8.08 18.55
CA ASP A 423 -60.56 8.44 17.52
C ASP A 423 -61.83 7.59 17.64
N ASP A 424 -61.69 6.32 17.98
CA ASP A 424 -62.84 5.45 18.28
C ASP A 424 -63.64 5.96 19.52
N LEU A 425 -62.95 6.36 20.59
CA LEU A 425 -63.57 6.94 21.79
C LEU A 425 -64.27 8.29 21.50
N LYS A 426 -63.67 9.11 20.59
CA LYS A 426 -64.29 10.35 20.11
C LYS A 426 -65.62 10.06 19.38
N GLN A 427 -65.60 9.06 18.51
CA GLN A 427 -66.83 8.66 17.76
C GLN A 427 -67.91 8.14 18.70
N ASP A 428 -67.56 7.32 19.68
CA ASP A 428 -68.46 6.81 20.68
C ASP A 428 -69.09 7.95 21.52
N LEU A 429 -68.27 8.93 21.93
CA LEU A 429 -68.73 10.10 22.66
C LEU A 429 -69.72 10.94 21.84
N LEU A 430 -69.37 11.17 20.54
CA LEU A 430 -70.24 11.88 19.60
C LEU A 430 -71.53 11.16 19.34
N GLN A 431 -71.55 9.84 19.32
CA GLN A 431 -72.71 9.03 19.15
C GLN A 431 -73.60 9.05 20.43
N THR A 432 -72.98 8.99 21.61
CA THR A 432 -73.66 9.10 22.91
C THR A 432 -74.29 10.49 23.09
N VAL A 433 -73.65 11.56 22.67
CA VAL A 433 -74.22 12.91 22.68
C VAL A 433 -75.35 13.08 21.66
N LYS A 434 -75.30 12.35 20.52
CA LYS A 434 -76.38 12.36 19.53
C LYS A 434 -77.62 11.62 20.01
N THR A 435 -77.50 10.60 20.88
CA THR A 435 -78.57 9.75 21.37
C THR A 435 -79.17 10.20 22.70
N SER A 436 -78.42 11.03 23.48
CA SER A 436 -78.99 11.66 24.68
C SER A 436 -79.84 12.86 24.27
N VAL A 437 -81.04 12.98 24.94
CA VAL A 437 -81.98 14.10 24.77
C VAL A 437 -81.40 15.38 25.40
N LEU A 438 -80.15 15.72 25.06
CA LEU A 438 -79.50 16.92 25.51
C LEU A 438 -79.71 18.04 24.49
N ASP A 439 -79.94 19.24 25.00
CA ASP A 439 -80.18 20.45 24.26
C ASP A 439 -79.23 20.61 23.05
N HIS A 440 -79.83 20.99 21.92
CA HIS A 440 -79.07 21.25 20.63
C HIS A 440 -77.92 22.19 20.84
N GLU A 441 -77.99 23.03 21.82
CA GLU A 441 -76.98 24.02 22.18
C GLU A 441 -75.66 23.40 22.79
N ILE A 442 -75.82 22.40 23.67
CA ILE A 442 -74.69 21.66 24.26
C ILE A 442 -73.95 20.82 23.21
N SER A 443 -74.73 20.21 22.29
CA SER A 443 -74.16 19.42 21.20
C SER A 443 -73.33 20.27 20.21
N SER A 444 -73.77 21.51 19.96
CA SER A 444 -73.04 22.42 19.06
C SER A 444 -71.74 22.97 19.70
N ARG A 445 -71.85 23.35 21.00
CA ARG A 445 -70.68 23.78 21.76
C ARG A 445 -69.57 22.72 21.86
N LEU A 446 -69.97 21.44 22.10
CA LEU A 446 -69.08 20.30 22.15
C LEU A 446 -68.32 20.12 20.80
N ARG A 447 -69.01 20.21 19.65
CA ARG A 447 -68.41 20.12 18.33
C ARG A 447 -67.36 21.21 18.06
N ILE A 448 -67.62 22.43 18.52
CA ILE A 448 -66.74 23.56 18.36
C ILE A 448 -65.42 23.36 19.14
N ILE A 449 -65.53 22.88 20.37
CA ILE A 449 -64.36 22.65 21.23
C ILE A 449 -63.53 21.46 20.73
N LEU A 450 -64.16 20.40 20.25
CA LEU A 450 -63.46 19.29 19.58
C LEU A 450 -62.64 19.76 18.38
N LYS A 451 -63.17 20.71 17.58
CA LYS A 451 -62.49 21.29 16.44
C LYS A 451 -61.25 22.13 16.86
N VAL A 452 -61.31 22.82 18.01
CA VAL A 452 -60.19 23.56 18.59
C VAL A 452 -59.14 22.61 19.15
N HIS A 453 -59.58 21.56 19.84
CA HIS A 453 -58.69 20.56 20.43
C HIS A 453 -57.85 19.81 19.38
N ASP A 454 -58.44 19.36 18.27
CA ASP A 454 -57.72 18.64 17.22
C ASP A 454 -56.57 19.42 16.60
N LYS A 455 -56.57 20.76 16.74
CA LYS A 455 -55.51 21.63 16.25
C LYS A 455 -54.48 22.07 17.30
N ALA A 456 -54.81 21.95 18.59
CA ALA A 456 -54.00 22.50 19.68
C ALA A 456 -53.11 21.48 20.40
N LEU A 457 -53.45 20.20 20.38
CA LEU A 457 -52.74 19.16 21.16
C LEU A 457 -51.88 18.24 20.30
N GLN A 458 -50.60 18.41 20.42
CA GLN A 458 -49.58 17.39 20.05
C GLN A 458 -48.89 16.98 21.37
N GLY A 459 -49.37 15.88 22.03
CA GLY A 459 -48.47 15.09 22.85
C GLY A 459 -48.62 14.95 24.36
N ASN A 460 -49.85 14.90 24.95
CA ASN A 460 -50.01 14.40 26.35
C ASN A 460 -51.24 13.49 26.46
N ASP A 461 -51.34 12.65 27.54
CA ASP A 461 -52.34 11.60 27.71
C ASP A 461 -53.78 12.08 27.38
N PRO A 462 -54.31 11.80 26.17
CA PRO A 462 -55.50 12.48 25.65
C PRO A 462 -56.79 12.06 26.38
N LYS A 463 -56.79 10.87 27.00
CA LYS A 463 -58.01 10.30 27.58
C LYS A 463 -58.45 11.03 28.84
N LYS A 464 -57.55 11.44 29.71
CA LYS A 464 -57.87 12.18 30.94
C LYS A 464 -58.30 13.61 30.65
N GLU A 465 -57.69 14.25 29.69
CA GLU A 465 -58.02 15.62 29.28
C GLU A 465 -59.41 15.69 28.65
N TRP A 466 -59.78 14.74 27.81
CA TRP A 466 -61.14 14.66 27.23
C TRP A 466 -62.24 14.46 28.26
N GLN A 467 -62.03 13.63 29.25
CA GLN A 467 -63.04 13.41 30.31
C GLN A 467 -63.27 14.67 31.15
N SER A 468 -62.17 15.41 31.44
CA SER A 468 -62.24 16.68 32.17
C SER A 468 -62.97 17.75 31.36
N LEU A 469 -62.61 17.85 30.06
CA LEU A 469 -63.17 18.83 29.13
C LEU A 469 -64.71 18.61 28.90
N ALA A 470 -65.11 17.36 28.68
CA ALA A 470 -66.51 17.01 28.49
C ALA A 470 -67.36 17.38 29.71
N TRP A 471 -66.84 17.18 30.93
CA TRP A 471 -67.53 17.55 32.17
C TRP A 471 -67.71 19.05 32.33
N GLN A 472 -66.70 19.85 31.99
CA GLN A 472 -66.71 21.32 32.03
C GLN A 472 -67.71 21.94 31.04
N ILE A 473 -67.86 21.37 29.84
CA ILE A 473 -68.79 21.87 28.82
C ILE A 473 -70.26 21.66 29.19
N MET A 474 -70.53 20.63 29.94
CA MET A 474 -71.89 20.32 30.35
C MET A 474 -72.53 21.29 31.40
N ASN A 475 -71.71 22.15 32.03
CA ASN A 475 -72.13 22.96 33.17
C ASN A 475 -72.37 24.47 32.87
N GLY A 476 -72.27 24.96 31.62
CA GLY A 476 -72.67 26.32 31.24
C GLY A 476 -71.71 27.11 30.32
N GLU A 477 -72.13 28.35 29.98
CA GLU A 477 -71.37 29.20 28.99
C GLU A 477 -70.03 29.63 29.50
N GLN A 478 -69.86 29.94 30.77
CA GLN A 478 -68.63 30.36 31.37
C GLN A 478 -67.61 29.19 31.36
N GLU A 479 -68.05 28.00 31.69
CA GLU A 479 -67.23 26.79 31.71
C GLU A 479 -66.81 26.36 30.30
N ALA A 480 -67.66 26.56 29.30
CA ALA A 480 -67.35 26.29 27.89
C ALA A 480 -66.23 27.25 27.38
N PHE A 481 -66.30 28.49 27.80
CA PHE A 481 -65.19 29.45 27.47
C PHE A 481 -63.88 29.09 28.17
N GLU A 482 -63.96 28.74 29.49
CA GLU A 482 -62.77 28.32 30.24
C GLU A 482 -62.13 27.06 29.67
N ALA A 483 -62.91 26.11 29.21
CA ALA A 483 -62.43 24.93 28.51
C ALA A 483 -61.74 25.27 27.19
N ALA A 484 -62.34 26.12 26.34
CA ALA A 484 -61.72 26.61 25.12
C ALA A 484 -60.44 27.42 25.36
N ARG A 485 -60.44 28.22 26.42
CA ARG A 485 -59.26 28.95 26.87
C ARG A 485 -58.13 28.01 27.29
N SER A 486 -58.42 27.02 28.13
CA SER A 486 -57.44 26.03 28.59
C SER A 486 -56.78 25.29 27.42
N VAL A 487 -57.54 24.91 26.41
CA VAL A 487 -57.02 24.26 25.19
C VAL A 487 -56.12 25.23 24.39
N LEU A 488 -56.53 26.49 24.24
CA LEU A 488 -55.73 27.47 23.53
C LEU A 488 -54.44 27.84 24.29
N GLU A 489 -54.50 27.91 25.63
CA GLU A 489 -53.33 28.19 26.48
C GLU A 489 -52.36 27.01 26.59
N THR A 490 -52.76 25.78 26.25
CA THR A 490 -51.83 24.64 26.06
C THR A 490 -50.93 24.86 24.85
N ALA A 491 -51.47 25.43 23.78
CA ALA A 491 -50.69 25.77 22.60
C ALA A 491 -49.94 27.13 22.71
N TYR A 492 -50.56 28.03 23.45
CA TYR A 492 -50.05 29.42 23.65
C TYR A 492 -50.12 29.80 25.13
N PRO A 493 -49.14 29.42 25.95
CA PRO A 493 -49.15 29.65 27.39
C PRO A 493 -49.42 31.09 27.79
N LYS A 494 -50.31 31.32 28.75
CA LYS A 494 -50.71 32.63 29.26
C LYS A 494 -51.31 33.61 28.23
N LEU A 495 -51.83 33.07 27.10
CA LEU A 495 -52.33 33.91 26.01
C LEU A 495 -53.42 34.89 26.45
N TYR A 496 -54.35 34.49 27.29
CA TYR A 496 -55.43 35.37 27.76
C TYR A 496 -54.95 36.46 28.71
N SER A 497 -54.05 36.16 29.63
CA SER A 497 -53.43 37.16 30.50
C SER A 497 -52.62 38.17 29.68
N THR A 498 -51.85 37.69 28.69
CA THR A 498 -51.08 38.56 27.80
C THR A 498 -51.97 39.49 26.96
N ILE A 499 -53.16 39.01 26.51
CA ILE A 499 -54.15 39.88 25.84
C ILE A 499 -54.61 41.02 26.79
N LYS A 500 -54.92 40.68 28.04
CA LYS A 500 -55.40 41.67 29.03
C LYS A 500 -54.32 42.67 29.47
N GLU A 501 -53.08 42.20 29.60
CA GLU A 501 -51.93 43.04 29.96
C GLU A 501 -51.57 44.02 28.85
N ASN A 502 -51.51 43.52 27.61
CA ASN A 502 -51.09 44.36 26.46
C ASN A 502 -52.20 45.32 25.99
N TYR A 503 -53.47 45.02 26.29
CA TYR A 503 -54.64 45.77 25.85
C TYR A 503 -55.67 45.98 27.00
N PRO A 504 -55.34 46.78 28.00
CA PRO A 504 -56.17 46.97 29.17
C PRO A 504 -57.52 47.65 28.88
N ASP A 505 -57.66 48.35 27.77
CA ASP A 505 -58.91 49.02 27.35
C ASP A 505 -59.93 48.07 26.68
N LEU A 506 -59.62 46.79 26.58
CA LEU A 506 -60.60 45.82 26.08
C LEU A 506 -61.60 45.43 27.17
N THR A 507 -62.89 45.42 26.81
CA THR A 507 -63.91 44.85 27.66
C THR A 507 -63.73 43.35 27.83
N GLU A 508 -64.29 42.74 28.85
CA GLU A 508 -64.19 41.28 29.09
C GLU A 508 -64.67 40.47 27.89
N THR A 509 -65.75 40.89 27.26
CA THR A 509 -66.28 40.24 26.04
C THR A 509 -65.37 40.43 24.84
N GLU A 510 -64.78 41.61 24.68
CA GLU A 510 -63.78 41.84 23.60
C GLU A 510 -62.53 41.00 23.81
N ALA A 511 -62.03 40.84 25.05
CA ALA A 511 -60.88 40.01 25.35
C ALA A 511 -61.18 38.50 25.08
N LYS A 512 -62.35 37.99 25.42
CA LYS A 512 -62.80 36.63 25.11
C LYS A 512 -62.90 36.41 23.58
N ILE A 513 -63.47 37.35 22.84
CA ILE A 513 -63.53 37.29 21.37
C ILE A 513 -62.17 37.40 20.75
N CYS A 514 -61.27 38.18 21.31
CA CYS A 514 -59.86 38.32 20.84
C CYS A 514 -59.13 36.96 20.98
N LEU A 515 -59.24 36.33 22.15
CA LEU A 515 -58.64 35.02 22.39
C LEU A 515 -59.15 33.97 21.40
N LEU A 516 -60.48 33.85 21.27
CA LEU A 516 -61.11 32.86 20.36
C LEU A 516 -60.84 33.18 18.89
N SER A 517 -60.57 34.43 18.54
CA SER A 517 -60.15 34.82 17.18
C SER A 517 -58.76 34.36 16.80
N CYS A 518 -57.93 33.98 17.76
CA CYS A 518 -56.64 33.31 17.50
C CYS A 518 -56.77 31.88 17.03
N SER A 519 -57.95 31.25 17.22
CA SER A 519 -58.30 29.94 16.69
C SER A 519 -58.94 30.04 15.27
N ASP A 520 -59.23 28.88 14.65
CA ASP A 520 -59.89 28.83 13.33
C ASP A 520 -61.43 28.85 13.43
N LEU A 521 -61.95 29.37 14.52
CA LEU A 521 -63.37 29.49 14.75
C LEU A 521 -64.00 30.58 13.88
N SER A 522 -65.14 30.26 13.25
CA SER A 522 -66.00 31.21 12.56
C SER A 522 -66.72 32.15 13.55
N ASN A 523 -67.25 33.24 13.07
CA ASN A 523 -68.00 34.20 13.92
C ASN A 523 -69.26 33.56 14.54
N THR A 524 -69.87 32.61 13.85
CA THR A 524 -71.02 31.82 14.32
C THR A 524 -70.59 30.90 15.46
N GLU A 525 -69.53 30.18 15.31
CA GLU A 525 -68.95 29.31 16.33
C GLU A 525 -68.52 30.06 17.60
N ILE A 526 -67.93 31.23 17.45
CA ILE A 526 -67.58 32.09 18.60
C ILE A 526 -68.84 32.61 19.29
N ALA A 527 -69.88 32.95 18.53
CA ALA A 527 -71.14 33.39 19.05
C ALA A 527 -71.85 32.30 19.90
N GLU A 528 -71.90 31.09 19.39
CA GLU A 528 -72.45 29.93 20.10
C GLU A 528 -71.66 29.63 21.39
N LEU A 529 -70.35 29.68 21.36
CA LEU A 529 -69.48 29.37 22.50
C LEU A 529 -69.60 30.41 23.64
N LEU A 530 -69.87 31.66 23.31
CA LEU A 530 -70.00 32.74 24.28
C LEU A 530 -71.47 33.12 24.61
N GLY A 531 -72.44 32.43 24.03
CA GLY A 531 -73.87 32.75 24.24
C GLY A 531 -74.29 34.11 23.66
N LEU A 532 -73.61 34.55 22.57
CA LEU A 532 -73.83 35.84 21.95
C LEU A 532 -74.49 35.70 20.58
N SER A 533 -75.09 36.79 20.07
CA SER A 533 -75.48 36.83 18.66
C SER A 533 -74.31 36.96 17.75
N THR A 534 -74.38 36.35 16.53
CA THR A 534 -73.35 36.48 15.50
C THR A 534 -73.06 37.98 15.13
N ASN A 535 -74.13 38.81 15.17
CA ASN A 535 -73.97 40.24 14.96
C ASN A 535 -73.18 40.92 16.07
N THR A 536 -73.36 40.53 17.32
CA THR A 536 -72.59 41.01 18.47
C THR A 536 -71.11 40.65 18.30
N VAL A 537 -70.78 39.43 17.88
CA VAL A 537 -69.40 38.99 17.60
C VAL A 537 -68.79 39.79 16.43
N ASN A 538 -69.53 39.98 15.33
CA ASN A 538 -69.08 40.77 14.18
C ASN A 538 -68.78 42.19 14.58
N GLN A 539 -69.62 42.83 15.39
CA GLN A 539 -69.45 44.21 15.86
C GLN A 539 -68.24 44.32 16.79
N ASN A 540 -68.08 43.42 17.73
CA ASN A 540 -66.91 43.35 18.62
C ASN A 540 -65.60 43.08 17.84
N ARG A 541 -65.59 42.20 16.85
CA ARG A 541 -64.42 42.03 15.99
C ARG A 541 -64.10 43.27 15.17
N SER A 542 -65.06 44.01 14.70
CA SER A 542 -64.88 45.30 14.03
C SER A 542 -64.27 46.33 14.99
N ASN A 543 -64.76 46.41 16.24
CA ASN A 543 -64.22 47.28 17.28
C ASN A 543 -62.77 46.87 17.66
N LEU A 544 -62.49 45.57 17.82
CA LEU A 544 -61.17 45.03 18.08
C LEU A 544 -60.18 45.41 17.00
N ARG A 545 -60.54 45.33 15.72
CA ARG A 545 -59.70 45.75 14.61
C ARG A 545 -59.30 47.22 14.72
N LYS A 546 -60.25 48.10 15.09
CA LYS A 546 -60.00 49.53 15.30
C LYS A 546 -59.11 49.80 16.52
N LYS A 547 -59.40 49.17 17.65
CA LYS A 547 -58.64 49.31 18.90
C LYS A 547 -57.22 48.76 18.79
N LEU A 548 -57.05 47.64 18.05
CA LEU A 548 -55.75 46.97 17.89
C LEU A 548 -55.02 47.35 16.61
N ASN A 549 -55.55 48.25 15.80
CA ASN A 549 -55.01 48.71 14.52
C ASN A 549 -54.65 47.57 13.55
N LEU A 550 -55.56 46.58 13.40
CA LEU A 550 -55.35 45.37 12.61
C LEU A 550 -56.01 45.47 11.23
N LYS A 551 -55.32 44.90 10.19
CA LYS A 551 -55.89 44.80 8.84
C LYS A 551 -56.97 43.71 8.74
N PRO A 552 -58.07 43.92 7.95
CA PRO A 552 -59.20 43.02 7.90
C PRO A 552 -58.86 41.58 7.53
N ASP A 553 -57.99 41.40 6.54
CA ASP A 553 -57.71 40.07 5.93
C ASP A 553 -56.64 39.28 6.68
N ARG A 554 -55.96 39.84 7.66
CA ARG A 554 -54.87 39.18 8.41
C ARG A 554 -55.00 39.30 9.92
N MET A 555 -56.19 39.52 10.42
CA MET A 555 -56.45 39.75 11.86
C MET A 555 -55.85 38.63 12.73
N LYS A 556 -56.04 37.37 12.34
CA LYS A 556 -55.57 36.19 13.07
C LYS A 556 -54.02 36.09 13.12
N GLU A 557 -53.36 36.28 11.99
CA GLU A 557 -51.92 36.22 11.90
C GLU A 557 -51.25 37.39 12.66
N GLN A 558 -51.86 38.55 12.55
CA GLN A 558 -51.36 39.73 13.24
C GLN A 558 -51.57 39.67 14.76
N LEU A 559 -52.71 39.11 15.23
CA LEU A 559 -52.90 38.83 16.64
C LEU A 559 -51.89 37.82 17.16
N ARG A 560 -51.69 36.70 16.48
CA ARG A 560 -50.69 35.70 16.85
C ARG A 560 -49.28 36.29 16.90
N SER A 561 -48.89 37.08 15.91
CA SER A 561 -47.57 37.73 15.87
C SER A 561 -47.39 38.83 16.91
N ALA A 562 -48.47 39.55 17.26
CA ALA A 562 -48.39 40.63 18.28
C ALA A 562 -48.35 40.05 19.72
N LEU A 563 -48.85 38.83 19.91
CA LEU A 563 -48.91 38.14 21.20
C LEU A 563 -47.77 37.14 21.41
N SER A 564 -46.93 36.87 20.36
CA SER A 564 -45.75 36.02 20.42
C SER A 564 -44.45 36.79 20.69
N LYS A 565 -44.52 38.11 20.79
CA LYS A 565 -43.45 39.01 21.23
C LYS A 565 -43.59 39.33 22.72
#